data_544b8a2c77288cdb46075afa0e786971
#
_entry.id   544b8a2c77288cdb46075afa0e786971
#
_cell.length_a   1.000
_cell.length_b   1.000
_cell.length_c   1.000
_cell.angle_alpha   90.00
_cell.angle_beta   90.00
_cell.angle_gamma   90.00
#
_symmetry.space_group_name_H-M   'P 1'
#
loop_
_entity.id
_entity.type
_entity.pdbx_description
1 polymer ?
#
loop_
_entity_poly.entity_id
_entity_poly.type
_entity_poly.pdbx_seq_one_letter_code
_entity_poly.pdbx_strand_id
1 'polypeptide(L)'
;MKNPGAAALGGAFVSEVEEEVKHEPLERRNMRFTSLQVANWRNFTSFSVGLRQRMFLVGPNAAGKSNFLDCFRFLSEIVSVGGGFEAAVAKRGGVSMIRSFAARRYPSISLKVTLGNDTVPNEWSYELKFKQDNNRRPIVESEVVQYRGKDLLRRPDAGDRGDAERLRQTHLEQVNVNRKFRIVAEFFASLSYMHIVPQLVREPDRSVGKKNDPFGGDFLEQIARTPKVTRDARLRKIVDALKVAVPQLQKLELESDIRGVPHLKGKYQHWRPNGAWQTEDHFSDGTLRLLGLLWAVSDSRGPLLLEEPELSLHPEVVRSIPQMFARVQRKSARQILVSSHSPEILNDSGIGSDEVLMLIPESEGTSVSRLSDREEIRIMRESGVPLGDILKEYTAPEEAGQLSFFVG
;
A
#
# COMPACT_ATOMS: atom_id res chain seq x y z
N MET A 1 -43.71 25.35 -66.56
CA MET A 1 -44.21 23.98 -66.77
C MET A 1 -43.24 23.01 -66.10
N LYS A 2 -43.72 22.32 -65.03
CA LYS A 2 -43.41 21.00 -64.61
C LYS A 2 -41.97 20.51 -64.47
N ASN A 3 -41.53 20.40 -63.22
CA ASN A 3 -40.68 19.35 -62.65
C ASN A 3 -41.07 17.94 -63.19
N PRO A 4 -40.23 16.88 -63.13
CA PRO A 4 -39.82 16.28 -61.87
C PRO A 4 -38.44 15.55 -61.85
N GLY A 5 -37.89 15.32 -60.69
CA GLY A 5 -37.51 14.03 -60.19
C GLY A 5 -36.09 13.96 -59.58
N ALA A 6 -35.95 14.19 -58.30
CA ALA A 6 -34.73 13.85 -57.56
C ALA A 6 -35.01 12.64 -56.64
N ALA A 7 -34.27 11.56 -56.88
CA ALA A 7 -34.28 10.39 -56.03
C ALA A 7 -33.35 10.57 -54.83
N ALA A 8 -33.90 10.42 -53.63
CA ALA A 8 -33.19 10.42 -52.35
C ALA A 8 -32.49 9.11 -52.14
N LEU A 9 -31.19 9.15 -51.84
CA LEU A 9 -30.46 8.04 -51.21
C LEU A 9 -30.30 8.39 -49.73
N GLY A 10 -31.09 7.71 -48.90
CA GLY A 10 -30.99 7.79 -47.45
C GLY A 10 -29.77 7.05 -46.94
N GLY A 11 -28.82 7.78 -46.44
CA GLY A 11 -27.77 7.24 -45.61
C GLY A 11 -28.26 7.20 -44.14
N ALA A 12 -28.45 6.02 -43.59
CA ALA A 12 -28.73 5.85 -42.19
C ALA A 12 -27.50 6.20 -41.37
N PHE A 13 -27.54 7.35 -40.70
CA PHE A 13 -26.63 7.63 -39.60
C PHE A 13 -27.00 6.74 -38.41
N VAL A 14 -26.17 5.73 -38.13
CA VAL A 14 -26.22 4.99 -36.89
C VAL A 14 -25.64 5.93 -35.82
N SER A 15 -26.51 6.51 -35.01
CA SER A 15 -26.12 7.19 -33.79
C SER A 15 -25.64 6.14 -32.77
N GLU A 16 -24.35 5.97 -32.64
CA GLU A 16 -23.76 5.31 -31.43
C GLU A 16 -24.14 6.18 -30.25
N VAL A 17 -25.08 5.70 -29.47
CA VAL A 17 -25.39 6.24 -28.13
C VAL A 17 -24.18 5.94 -27.27
N GLU A 18 -23.34 6.92 -27.05
CA GLU A 18 -22.35 6.90 -25.98
C GLU A 18 -23.12 6.89 -24.64
N GLU A 19 -23.30 5.71 -24.06
CA GLU A 19 -23.69 5.58 -22.66
C GLU A 19 -22.60 6.22 -21.80
N GLU A 20 -22.81 7.45 -21.39
CA GLU A 20 -22.02 8.10 -20.33
C GLU A 20 -22.24 7.30 -19.06
N VAL A 21 -21.24 6.50 -18.68
CA VAL A 21 -21.21 5.81 -17.38
C VAL A 21 -21.12 6.88 -16.30
N LYS A 22 -22.29 7.29 -15.79
CA LYS A 22 -22.36 8.18 -14.62
C LYS A 22 -21.90 7.40 -13.39
N HIS A 23 -20.66 7.57 -13.00
CA HIS A 23 -20.13 7.04 -11.75
C HIS A 23 -20.69 7.83 -10.57
N GLU A 24 -21.61 7.24 -9.81
CA GLU A 24 -22.10 7.84 -8.58
C GLU A 24 -21.00 7.89 -7.48
N PRO A 25 -20.93 8.98 -6.69
CA PRO A 25 -19.89 9.16 -5.65
C PRO A 25 -19.90 8.12 -4.53
N LEU A 26 -20.97 7.32 -4.40
CA LEU A 26 -21.16 6.28 -3.38
C LEU A 26 -20.31 5.02 -3.64
N GLU A 27 -19.96 4.72 -4.88
CA GLU A 27 -19.19 3.52 -5.24
C GLU A 27 -17.73 3.56 -4.77
N ARG A 28 -17.14 4.75 -4.61
CA ARG A 28 -15.74 4.93 -4.17
C ARG A 28 -15.47 4.51 -2.73
N ARG A 29 -16.48 4.53 -1.85
CA ARG A 29 -16.27 4.31 -0.39
C ARG A 29 -15.93 2.88 -0.02
N ASN A 30 -16.27 1.90 -0.85
CA ASN A 30 -16.09 0.48 -0.55
C ASN A 30 -15.13 -0.25 -1.49
N MET A 31 -14.48 0.48 -2.42
CA MET A 31 -13.52 -0.13 -3.35
C MET A 31 -12.22 -0.49 -2.64
N ARG A 32 -11.73 -1.70 -2.89
CA ARG A 32 -10.47 -2.22 -2.35
C ARG A 32 -9.76 -3.08 -3.39
N PHE A 33 -8.50 -3.38 -3.17
CA PHE A 33 -7.82 -4.46 -3.88
C PHE A 33 -8.46 -5.80 -3.48
N THR A 34 -8.89 -6.58 -4.46
CA THR A 34 -9.53 -7.89 -4.26
C THR A 34 -8.62 -9.04 -4.68
N SER A 35 -7.66 -8.78 -5.58
CA SER A 35 -6.59 -9.73 -5.91
C SER A 35 -5.31 -9.01 -6.34
N LEU A 36 -4.19 -9.75 -6.22
CA LEU A 36 -2.89 -9.38 -6.77
C LEU A 36 -2.30 -10.58 -7.49
N GLN A 37 -1.90 -10.38 -8.75
CA GLN A 37 -1.12 -11.34 -9.53
C GLN A 37 0.18 -10.67 -9.94
N VAL A 38 1.27 -11.38 -9.77
CA VAL A 38 2.62 -10.87 -10.00
C VAL A 38 3.43 -11.90 -10.77
N ALA A 39 4.25 -11.44 -11.71
CA ALA A 39 5.29 -12.25 -12.32
C ALA A 39 6.60 -11.44 -12.43
N ASN A 40 7.69 -12.10 -12.11
CA ASN A 40 9.06 -11.58 -12.19
C ASN A 40 9.34 -10.30 -11.39
N TRP A 41 8.76 -10.19 -10.20
CA TRP A 41 8.94 -9.04 -9.33
C TRP A 41 9.86 -9.36 -8.15
N ARG A 42 11.06 -8.77 -8.10
CA ARG A 42 12.00 -8.95 -6.99
C ARG A 42 12.31 -10.43 -6.72
N ASN A 43 11.88 -10.91 -5.56
CA ASN A 43 12.02 -12.32 -5.16
C ASN A 43 10.82 -13.21 -5.59
N PHE A 44 9.85 -12.66 -6.27
CA PHE A 44 8.70 -13.43 -6.77
C PHE A 44 8.88 -13.82 -8.22
N THR A 45 8.87 -15.11 -8.51
CA THR A 45 8.80 -15.65 -9.88
C THR A 45 7.40 -15.47 -10.44
N SER A 46 6.39 -15.97 -9.70
CA SER A 46 4.97 -15.72 -9.99
C SER A 46 4.11 -16.12 -8.80
N PHE A 47 3.04 -15.38 -8.56
CA PHE A 47 1.96 -15.79 -7.66
C PHE A 47 0.65 -15.10 -8.04
N SER A 48 -0.46 -15.66 -7.53
CA SER A 48 -1.80 -15.08 -7.64
C SER A 48 -2.54 -15.30 -6.32
N VAL A 49 -2.98 -14.22 -5.67
CA VAL A 49 -3.66 -14.29 -4.38
C VAL A 49 -4.88 -13.37 -4.34
N GLY A 50 -5.95 -13.83 -3.70
CA GLY A 50 -7.07 -12.98 -3.33
C GLY A 50 -6.77 -12.19 -2.07
N LEU A 51 -7.33 -10.98 -1.95
CA LEU A 51 -7.12 -10.08 -0.84
C LEU A 51 -8.44 -9.80 -0.11
N ARG A 52 -8.35 -9.72 1.22
CA ARG A 52 -9.46 -9.34 2.09
C ARG A 52 -9.35 -7.87 2.50
N GLN A 53 -10.33 -7.40 3.24
CA GLN A 53 -10.31 -6.05 3.79
C GLN A 53 -9.16 -5.84 4.79
N ARG A 54 -8.79 -6.89 5.53
CA ARG A 54 -7.61 -6.93 6.38
C ARG A 54 -6.73 -8.09 5.95
N MET A 55 -5.43 -7.85 5.79
CA MET A 55 -4.46 -8.89 5.44
C MET A 55 -3.20 -8.74 6.29
N PHE A 56 -2.71 -9.85 6.80
CA PHE A 56 -1.42 -9.96 7.47
C PHE A 56 -0.46 -10.76 6.60
N LEU A 57 0.71 -10.18 6.33
CA LEU A 57 1.78 -10.81 5.57
C LEU A 57 2.82 -11.33 6.56
N VAL A 58 3.00 -12.63 6.59
CA VAL A 58 3.91 -13.30 7.53
C VAL A 58 4.94 -14.14 6.78
N GLY A 59 6.09 -14.33 7.39
CA GLY A 59 7.19 -15.10 6.81
C GLY A 59 8.52 -14.71 7.46
N PRO A 60 9.58 -15.49 7.28
CA PRO A 60 10.89 -15.19 7.83
C PRO A 60 11.45 -13.87 7.28
N ASN A 61 12.59 -13.46 7.83
CA ASN A 61 13.32 -12.31 7.30
C ASN A 61 13.71 -12.57 5.83
N ALA A 62 13.70 -11.51 5.02
CA ALA A 62 13.97 -11.59 3.57
C ALA A 62 12.95 -12.42 2.74
N ALA A 63 11.86 -12.92 3.31
CA ALA A 63 10.79 -13.60 2.56
C ALA A 63 10.09 -12.71 1.53
N GLY A 64 10.31 -11.39 1.54
CA GLY A 64 9.75 -10.49 0.54
C GLY A 64 8.44 -9.82 0.95
N LYS A 65 8.14 -9.73 2.25
CA LYS A 65 6.94 -9.01 2.76
C LYS A 65 6.91 -7.56 2.28
N SER A 66 8.03 -6.85 2.39
CA SER A 66 8.20 -5.48 1.86
C SER A 66 8.05 -5.43 0.34
N ASN A 67 8.57 -6.45 -0.38
CA ASN A 67 8.43 -6.53 -1.84
C ASN A 67 6.99 -6.77 -2.29
N PHE A 68 6.19 -7.47 -1.48
CA PHE A 68 4.76 -7.63 -1.72
C PHE A 68 4.02 -6.30 -1.58
N LEU A 69 4.27 -5.55 -0.50
CA LEU A 69 3.69 -4.21 -0.30
C LEU A 69 4.19 -3.22 -1.36
N ASP A 70 5.43 -3.38 -1.83
CA ASP A 70 6.03 -2.53 -2.87
C ASP A 70 5.29 -2.62 -4.22
N CYS A 71 4.60 -3.73 -4.53
CA CYS A 71 3.75 -3.83 -5.72
C CYS A 71 2.65 -2.75 -5.73
N PHE A 72 1.96 -2.57 -4.62
CA PHE A 72 0.92 -1.55 -4.49
C PHE A 72 1.49 -0.14 -4.45
N ARG A 73 2.61 0.05 -3.75
CA ARG A 73 3.32 1.32 -3.72
C ARG A 73 3.78 1.76 -5.11
N PHE A 74 4.26 0.82 -5.92
CA PHE A 74 4.63 1.07 -7.32
C PHE A 74 3.44 1.61 -8.12
N LEU A 75 2.25 0.99 -8.02
CA LEU A 75 1.04 1.45 -8.70
C LEU A 75 0.64 2.86 -8.25
N SER A 76 0.75 3.16 -6.95
CA SER A 76 0.49 4.50 -6.42
C SER A 76 1.49 5.54 -6.93
N GLU A 77 2.77 5.19 -7.03
CA GLU A 77 3.82 6.09 -7.51
C GLU A 77 3.66 6.43 -9.00
N ILE A 78 3.16 5.50 -9.83
CA ILE A 78 2.87 5.76 -11.24
C ILE A 78 1.88 6.93 -11.40
N VAL A 79 0.87 7.02 -10.53
CA VAL A 79 -0.20 8.02 -10.64
C VAL A 79 0.00 9.24 -9.74
N SER A 80 1.08 9.28 -8.96
CA SER A 80 1.38 10.37 -8.03
C SER A 80 1.80 11.63 -8.78
N VAL A 81 1.47 12.80 -8.24
CA VAL A 81 1.94 14.09 -8.77
C VAL A 81 3.47 14.17 -8.71
N GLY A 82 4.11 14.39 -9.85
CA GLY A 82 5.57 14.35 -10.00
C GLY A 82 6.15 12.92 -9.99
N GLY A 83 5.30 11.90 -10.06
CA GLY A 83 5.65 10.50 -10.26
C GLY A 83 5.65 10.12 -11.74
N GLY A 84 5.12 8.95 -12.03
CA GLY A 84 5.02 8.37 -13.37
C GLY A 84 5.74 7.03 -13.46
N PHE A 85 5.47 6.28 -14.49
CA PHE A 85 6.02 4.93 -14.68
C PHE A 85 7.55 4.92 -14.68
N GLU A 86 8.17 5.80 -15.44
CA GLU A 86 9.63 5.89 -15.56
C GLU A 86 10.27 6.26 -14.21
N ALA A 87 9.69 7.22 -13.48
CA ALA A 87 10.15 7.63 -12.16
C ALA A 87 9.98 6.53 -11.11
N ALA A 88 8.86 5.79 -11.13
CA ALA A 88 8.59 4.69 -10.23
C ALA A 88 9.59 3.52 -10.42
N VAL A 89 9.96 3.23 -11.68
CA VAL A 89 11.01 2.26 -12.00
C VAL A 89 12.39 2.76 -11.57
N ALA A 90 12.73 4.03 -11.84
CA ALA A 90 14.01 4.63 -11.49
C ALA A 90 14.26 4.62 -9.97
N LYS A 91 13.24 4.92 -9.14
CA LYS A 91 13.33 4.84 -7.66
C LYS A 91 13.75 3.44 -7.16
N ARG A 92 13.50 2.39 -7.94
CA ARG A 92 13.85 1.00 -7.62
C ARG A 92 15.18 0.54 -8.22
N GLY A 93 15.93 1.46 -8.85
CA GLY A 93 17.23 1.17 -9.49
C GLY A 93 17.09 0.61 -10.91
N GLY A 94 15.93 0.79 -11.56
CA GLY A 94 15.67 0.35 -12.93
C GLY A 94 15.04 -1.04 -13.03
N VAL A 95 14.66 -1.42 -14.25
CA VAL A 95 13.94 -2.67 -14.53
C VAL A 95 14.74 -3.89 -14.10
N SER A 96 16.07 -3.91 -14.29
CA SER A 96 16.93 -5.02 -13.91
C SER A 96 16.92 -5.31 -12.41
N MET A 97 16.77 -4.26 -11.58
CA MET A 97 16.71 -4.40 -10.12
C MET A 97 15.32 -4.81 -9.62
N ILE A 98 14.27 -4.56 -10.40
CA ILE A 98 12.91 -5.02 -10.11
C ILE A 98 12.73 -6.47 -10.55
N ARG A 99 13.35 -6.87 -11.66
CA ARG A 99 13.17 -8.19 -12.23
C ARG A 99 13.72 -9.29 -11.31
N SER A 100 12.96 -10.37 -11.17
CA SER A 100 13.40 -11.53 -10.39
C SER A 100 14.68 -12.15 -10.98
N PHE A 101 15.62 -12.54 -10.12
CA PHE A 101 16.84 -13.24 -10.52
C PHE A 101 16.55 -14.60 -11.15
N ALA A 102 15.43 -15.24 -10.79
CA ALA A 102 15.00 -16.51 -11.38
C ALA A 102 14.38 -16.35 -12.77
N ALA A 103 14.12 -15.13 -13.24
CA ALA A 103 13.53 -14.85 -14.56
C ALA A 103 14.52 -15.08 -15.71
N ARG A 104 14.85 -16.34 -16.02
CA ARG A 104 15.86 -16.71 -17.02
C ARG A 104 15.36 -16.59 -18.47
N ARG A 105 14.09 -16.87 -18.74
CA ARG A 105 13.51 -16.96 -20.10
C ARG A 105 12.61 -15.81 -20.49
N TYR A 106 11.94 -15.19 -19.53
CA TYR A 106 10.95 -14.14 -19.78
C TYR A 106 11.38 -12.85 -19.08
N PRO A 107 11.87 -11.84 -19.83
CA PRO A 107 12.40 -10.61 -19.25
C PRO A 107 11.30 -9.67 -18.72
N SER A 108 10.04 -9.95 -19.04
CA SER A 108 8.91 -9.08 -18.72
C SER A 108 8.46 -9.22 -17.28
N ILE A 109 8.23 -8.09 -16.63
CA ILE A 109 7.63 -8.00 -15.31
C ILE A 109 6.13 -7.76 -15.51
N SER A 110 5.29 -8.44 -14.73
CA SER A 110 3.84 -8.28 -14.80
C SER A 110 3.25 -8.04 -13.43
N LEU A 111 2.39 -7.03 -13.33
CA LEU A 111 1.53 -6.74 -12.19
C LEU A 111 0.09 -6.64 -12.67
N LYS A 112 -0.81 -7.42 -12.05
CA LYS A 112 -2.24 -7.33 -12.28
C LYS A 112 -2.96 -7.24 -10.95
N VAL A 113 -3.87 -6.28 -10.83
CA VAL A 113 -4.75 -6.12 -9.66
C VAL A 113 -6.20 -6.09 -10.10
N THR A 114 -7.06 -6.61 -9.24
CA THR A 114 -8.51 -6.38 -9.37
C THR A 114 -8.98 -5.50 -8.22
N LEU A 115 -9.95 -4.66 -8.52
CA LEU A 115 -10.57 -3.73 -7.58
C LEU A 115 -12.08 -3.98 -7.55
N GLY A 116 -12.64 -3.85 -6.37
CA GLY A 116 -14.07 -4.03 -6.17
C GLY A 116 -14.45 -4.07 -4.70
N ASN A 117 -15.54 -4.73 -4.41
CA ASN A 117 -16.06 -4.95 -3.06
C ASN A 117 -16.44 -6.42 -2.86
N ASP A 118 -17.11 -6.77 -1.76
CA ASP A 118 -17.51 -8.15 -1.49
C ASP A 118 -18.58 -8.66 -2.47
N THR A 119 -19.40 -7.78 -3.02
CA THR A 119 -20.48 -8.14 -3.96
C THR A 119 -19.95 -8.28 -5.39
N VAL A 120 -19.04 -7.37 -5.81
CA VAL A 120 -18.45 -7.35 -7.15
C VAL A 120 -16.93 -7.25 -7.00
N PRO A 121 -16.23 -8.35 -6.72
CA PRO A 121 -14.80 -8.32 -6.44
C PRO A 121 -13.94 -7.95 -7.66
N ASN A 122 -14.40 -8.22 -8.87
CA ASN A 122 -13.69 -7.93 -10.11
C ASN A 122 -14.38 -6.81 -10.91
N GLU A 123 -14.79 -5.73 -10.23
CA GLU A 123 -15.43 -4.61 -10.90
C GLU A 123 -14.47 -3.92 -11.85
N TRP A 124 -13.24 -3.68 -11.41
CA TRP A 124 -12.15 -3.15 -12.22
C TRP A 124 -10.97 -4.11 -12.22
N SER A 125 -10.24 -4.16 -13.33
CA SER A 125 -8.91 -4.75 -13.36
C SER A 125 -7.92 -3.83 -14.07
N TYR A 126 -6.70 -3.81 -13.55
CA TYR A 126 -5.55 -3.14 -14.15
C TYR A 126 -4.41 -4.12 -14.27
N GLU A 127 -3.86 -4.25 -15.47
CA GLU A 127 -2.70 -5.10 -15.77
C GLU A 127 -1.65 -4.28 -16.47
N LEU A 128 -0.43 -4.30 -15.94
CA LEU A 128 0.75 -3.67 -16.53
C LEU A 128 1.84 -4.72 -16.70
N LYS A 129 2.29 -4.88 -17.95
CA LYS A 129 3.51 -5.64 -18.31
C LYS A 129 4.52 -4.69 -18.86
N PHE A 130 5.76 -4.82 -18.41
CA PHE A 130 6.84 -3.96 -18.85
C PHE A 130 8.18 -4.71 -18.86
N LYS A 131 9.10 -4.20 -19.65
CA LYS A 131 10.45 -4.72 -19.79
C LYS A 131 11.45 -3.59 -19.98
N GLN A 132 12.71 -3.94 -20.14
CA GLN A 132 13.79 -3.01 -20.44
C GLN A 132 14.07 -3.03 -21.95
N ASP A 133 14.27 -1.85 -22.55
CA ASP A 133 14.79 -1.73 -23.91
C ASP A 133 16.31 -1.93 -23.98
N ASN A 134 16.88 -1.84 -25.18
CA ASN A 134 18.32 -1.96 -25.39
C ASN A 134 19.13 -0.83 -24.74
N ASN A 135 18.50 0.31 -24.45
CA ASN A 135 19.10 1.46 -23.79
C ASN A 135 18.87 1.45 -22.26
N ARG A 136 18.40 0.32 -21.70
CA ARG A 136 18.06 0.13 -20.29
C ARG A 136 16.90 1.00 -19.78
N ARG A 137 16.08 1.55 -20.69
CA ARG A 137 14.90 2.34 -20.33
C ARG A 137 13.70 1.40 -20.11
N PRO A 138 12.79 1.73 -19.17
CA PRO A 138 11.57 0.94 -19.03
C PRO A 138 10.61 1.18 -20.20
N ILE A 139 10.01 0.13 -20.71
CA ILE A 139 9.02 0.16 -21.79
C ILE A 139 7.82 -0.68 -21.39
N VAL A 140 6.63 -0.12 -21.55
CA VAL A 140 5.34 -0.81 -21.45
C VAL A 140 5.24 -1.85 -22.57
N GLU A 141 5.11 -3.12 -22.21
CA GLU A 141 4.86 -4.20 -23.16
C GLU A 141 3.36 -4.43 -23.37
N SER A 142 2.58 -4.27 -22.30
CA SER A 142 1.12 -4.33 -22.34
C SER A 142 0.54 -3.51 -21.19
N GLU A 143 -0.51 -2.74 -21.45
CA GLU A 143 -1.32 -2.07 -20.44
C GLU A 143 -2.79 -2.33 -20.74
N VAL A 144 -3.52 -2.91 -19.79
CA VAL A 144 -4.93 -3.26 -19.95
C VAL A 144 -5.73 -2.74 -18.76
N VAL A 145 -6.82 -2.04 -19.05
CA VAL A 145 -7.82 -1.65 -18.05
C VAL A 145 -9.16 -2.23 -18.45
N GLN A 146 -9.81 -2.91 -17.52
CA GLN A 146 -11.14 -3.48 -17.75
C GLN A 146 -12.13 -2.98 -16.69
N TYR A 147 -13.35 -2.82 -17.10
CA TYR A 147 -14.52 -2.60 -16.24
C TYR A 147 -15.51 -3.75 -16.46
N ARG A 148 -15.78 -4.52 -15.40
CA ARG A 148 -16.67 -5.68 -15.43
C ARG A 148 -16.36 -6.64 -16.60
N GLY A 149 -15.05 -6.88 -16.84
CA GLY A 149 -14.57 -7.76 -17.89
C GLY A 149 -14.51 -7.14 -19.30
N LYS A 150 -15.00 -5.91 -19.51
CA LYS A 150 -14.93 -5.19 -20.79
C LYS A 150 -13.68 -4.33 -20.86
N ASP A 151 -12.90 -4.44 -21.92
CA ASP A 151 -11.71 -3.62 -22.14
C ASP A 151 -12.11 -2.14 -22.36
N LEU A 152 -11.55 -1.27 -21.53
CA LEU A 152 -11.58 0.18 -21.72
C LEU A 152 -10.27 0.73 -22.28
N LEU A 153 -9.19 0.02 -22.03
CA LEU A 153 -7.86 0.27 -22.56
C LEU A 153 -7.17 -1.06 -22.84
N ARG A 154 -6.54 -1.16 -24.01
CA ARG A 154 -5.60 -2.23 -24.36
C ARG A 154 -4.47 -1.66 -25.20
N ARG A 155 -3.26 -1.74 -24.71
CA ARG A 155 -2.03 -1.31 -25.39
C ARG A 155 -1.07 -2.47 -25.56
N PRO A 156 -0.21 -2.47 -26.60
CA PRO A 156 0.00 -1.39 -27.60
C PRO A 156 -1.20 -1.21 -28.53
N ASP A 157 -1.56 0.03 -28.81
CA ASP A 157 -2.59 0.42 -29.78
C ASP A 157 -1.99 0.85 -31.15
N ALA A 158 -2.81 1.37 -32.05
CA ALA A 158 -2.35 1.85 -33.35
C ALA A 158 -1.38 3.04 -33.23
N GLY A 159 -1.61 3.94 -32.25
CA GLY A 159 -0.74 5.08 -31.99
C GLY A 159 0.62 4.65 -31.44
N ASP A 160 0.65 3.62 -30.56
CA ASP A 160 1.88 3.08 -30.02
C ASP A 160 2.75 2.39 -31.08
N ARG A 161 2.11 1.78 -32.09
CA ARG A 161 2.81 1.21 -33.25
C ARG A 161 3.43 2.28 -34.15
N GLY A 162 2.81 3.46 -34.23
CA GLY A 162 3.32 4.61 -34.97
C GLY A 162 4.42 5.38 -34.24
N ASP A 163 4.39 5.38 -32.91
CA ASP A 163 5.35 6.09 -32.08
C ASP A 163 5.65 5.28 -30.80
N ALA A 164 6.75 4.53 -30.84
CA ALA A 164 7.18 3.66 -29.72
C ALA A 164 7.58 4.43 -28.43
N GLU A 165 7.91 5.73 -28.52
CA GLU A 165 8.25 6.55 -27.33
C GLU A 165 7.03 6.72 -26.40
N ARG A 166 5.79 6.57 -26.91
CA ARG A 166 4.57 6.55 -26.09
C ARG A 166 4.55 5.41 -25.08
N LEU A 167 5.24 4.31 -25.37
CA LEU A 167 5.34 3.15 -24.47
C LEU A 167 6.25 3.40 -23.24
N ARG A 168 6.89 4.56 -23.15
CA ARG A 168 7.66 4.97 -21.97
C ARG A 168 6.77 5.47 -20.83
N GLN A 169 5.50 5.70 -21.11
CA GLN A 169 4.51 6.15 -20.14
C GLN A 169 3.29 5.22 -20.16
N THR A 170 2.67 5.04 -19.02
CA THR A 170 1.35 4.42 -18.94
C THR A 170 0.26 5.40 -19.34
N HIS A 171 -0.85 4.91 -19.88
CA HIS A 171 -2.04 5.75 -20.07
C HIS A 171 -2.72 6.04 -18.72
N LEU A 172 -2.48 5.21 -17.70
CA LEU A 172 -3.04 5.42 -16.37
C LEU A 172 -2.54 6.72 -15.73
N GLU A 173 -1.27 7.09 -15.91
CA GLU A 173 -0.70 8.34 -15.37
C GLU A 173 -1.13 9.60 -16.14
N GLN A 174 -1.62 9.46 -17.36
CA GLN A 174 -1.94 10.58 -18.25
C GLN A 174 -3.37 11.08 -18.06
N VAL A 175 -3.54 12.25 -17.45
CA VAL A 175 -4.86 12.83 -17.11
C VAL A 175 -5.74 13.08 -18.33
N ASN A 176 -5.14 13.40 -19.49
CA ASN A 176 -5.86 13.64 -20.75
C ASN A 176 -6.34 12.34 -21.42
N VAL A 177 -5.79 11.18 -21.08
CA VAL A 177 -6.11 9.89 -21.71
C VAL A 177 -6.98 9.03 -20.79
N ASN A 178 -6.75 9.07 -19.47
CA ASN A 178 -7.38 8.18 -18.49
C ASN A 178 -8.82 8.52 -18.13
N ARG A 179 -9.51 9.40 -18.84
CA ARG A 179 -10.87 9.89 -18.49
C ARG A 179 -11.86 8.75 -18.19
N LYS A 180 -11.86 7.68 -19.01
CA LYS A 180 -12.78 6.54 -18.88
C LYS A 180 -12.49 5.63 -17.67
N PHE A 181 -11.26 5.65 -17.16
CA PHE A 181 -10.79 4.80 -16.05
C PHE A 181 -10.01 5.58 -14.97
N ARG A 182 -10.25 6.89 -14.89
CA ARG A 182 -9.61 7.77 -13.91
C ARG A 182 -9.84 7.34 -12.46
N ILE A 183 -10.97 6.69 -12.20
CA ILE A 183 -11.27 6.14 -10.88
C ILE A 183 -10.21 5.15 -10.40
N VAL A 184 -9.58 4.38 -11.30
CA VAL A 184 -8.48 3.46 -10.97
C VAL A 184 -7.24 4.25 -10.58
N ALA A 185 -6.89 5.30 -11.33
CA ALA A 185 -5.77 6.18 -10.99
C ALA A 185 -5.97 6.90 -9.66
N GLU A 186 -7.17 7.44 -9.41
CA GLU A 186 -7.52 8.10 -8.14
C GLU A 186 -7.51 7.11 -6.96
N PHE A 187 -7.92 5.88 -7.18
CA PHE A 187 -7.85 4.84 -6.16
C PHE A 187 -6.39 4.52 -5.80
N PHE A 188 -5.51 4.34 -6.78
CA PHE A 188 -4.08 4.12 -6.52
C PHE A 188 -3.42 5.33 -5.85
N ALA A 189 -3.80 6.56 -6.25
CA ALA A 189 -3.30 7.78 -5.63
C ALA A 189 -3.75 7.94 -4.17
N SER A 190 -4.87 7.31 -3.77
CA SER A 190 -5.39 7.35 -2.40
C SER A 190 -4.66 6.42 -1.43
N LEU A 191 -3.80 5.53 -1.93
CA LEU A 191 -3.05 4.56 -1.13
C LEU A 191 -2.11 5.29 -0.17
N SER A 192 -2.09 4.84 1.08
CA SER A 192 -1.15 5.31 2.10
C SER A 192 -0.21 4.17 2.46
N TYR A 193 1.08 4.45 2.47
CA TYR A 193 2.11 3.54 2.96
C TYR A 193 2.78 4.13 4.20
N MET A 194 3.01 3.32 5.22
CA MET A 194 3.60 3.76 6.46
C MET A 194 4.61 2.73 6.98
N HIS A 195 5.85 3.16 7.01
CA HIS A 195 6.95 2.51 7.72
C HIS A 195 7.73 3.62 8.44
N ILE A 196 7.53 3.74 9.75
CA ILE A 196 8.19 4.80 10.51
C ILE A 196 9.60 4.38 10.91
N VAL A 197 10.58 5.10 10.39
CA VAL A 197 11.97 5.08 10.86
C VAL A 197 12.18 6.28 11.78
N PRO A 198 12.23 6.09 13.11
CA PRO A 198 12.25 7.18 14.09
C PRO A 198 13.36 8.20 13.86
N GLN A 199 14.53 7.74 13.41
CA GLN A 199 15.68 8.58 13.13
C GLN A 199 15.39 9.63 12.05
N LEU A 200 14.60 9.27 11.03
CA LEU A 200 14.22 10.21 9.97
C LEU A 200 13.17 11.22 10.46
N VAL A 201 12.30 10.82 11.38
CA VAL A 201 11.33 11.75 11.99
C VAL A 201 12.01 12.79 12.88
N ARG A 202 13.10 12.39 13.57
CA ARG A 202 13.87 13.30 14.44
C ARG A 202 14.71 14.32 13.67
N GLU A 203 14.88 14.16 12.37
CA GLU A 203 15.64 15.05 11.52
C GLU A 203 14.76 15.68 10.43
N PRO A 204 13.77 16.49 10.79
CA PRO A 204 12.79 17.03 9.86
C PRO A 204 13.40 17.90 8.75
N ASP A 205 14.54 18.54 9.01
CA ASP A 205 15.29 19.32 8.03
C ASP A 205 15.66 18.51 6.77
N ARG A 206 15.93 17.21 6.91
CA ARG A 206 16.27 16.32 5.78
C ARG A 206 15.08 16.00 4.89
N SER A 207 13.90 16.30 5.35
CA SER A 207 12.64 15.93 4.71
C SER A 207 11.92 17.08 4.06
N VAL A 208 12.43 18.30 4.21
CA VAL A 208 11.85 19.52 3.62
C VAL A 208 11.66 19.33 2.10
N GLY A 209 10.42 19.51 1.64
CA GLY A 209 10.05 19.36 0.23
C GLY A 209 9.84 17.93 -0.25
N LYS A 210 10.19 16.90 0.52
CA LYS A 210 9.89 15.51 0.19
C LYS A 210 8.39 15.25 0.36
N LYS A 211 7.88 14.32 -0.46
CA LYS A 211 6.49 13.86 -0.39
C LYS A 211 6.49 12.34 -0.53
N ASN A 212 5.65 11.69 0.27
CA ASN A 212 5.47 10.24 0.25
C ASN A 212 6.80 9.49 0.46
N ASP A 213 7.58 9.90 1.46
CA ASP A 213 8.77 9.17 1.86
C ASP A 213 8.36 7.81 2.43
N PRO A 214 8.81 6.69 1.85
CA PRO A 214 8.42 5.36 2.29
C PRO A 214 8.88 5.03 3.72
N PHE A 215 9.85 5.77 4.25
CA PHE A 215 10.41 5.58 5.59
C PHE A 215 9.89 6.59 6.62
N GLY A 216 8.86 7.37 6.24
CA GLY A 216 8.20 8.33 7.12
C GLY A 216 9.02 9.59 7.42
N GLY A 217 10.06 9.89 6.62
CA GLY A 217 10.84 11.11 6.81
C GLY A 217 10.01 12.38 6.63
N ASP A 218 8.96 12.35 5.79
CA ASP A 218 8.04 13.47 5.60
C ASP A 218 6.83 13.45 6.57
N PHE A 219 6.89 12.66 7.64
CA PHE A 219 5.76 12.49 8.57
C PHE A 219 5.29 13.81 9.20
N LEU A 220 6.20 14.64 9.69
CA LEU A 220 5.86 15.93 10.27
C LEU A 220 5.28 16.90 9.23
N GLU A 221 5.78 16.85 7.99
CA GLU A 221 5.22 17.57 6.87
C GLU A 221 3.78 17.12 6.53
N GLN A 222 3.49 15.81 6.61
CA GLN A 222 2.14 15.29 6.42
C GLN A 222 1.18 15.82 7.49
N ILE A 223 1.62 15.89 8.75
CA ILE A 223 0.87 16.51 9.85
C ILE A 223 0.65 18.00 9.56
N ALA A 224 1.69 18.72 9.13
CA ALA A 224 1.64 20.15 8.86
C ALA A 224 0.68 20.51 7.72
N ARG A 225 0.64 19.70 6.64
CA ARG A 225 -0.27 19.90 5.50
C ARG A 225 -1.74 19.62 5.84
N THR A 226 -2.01 18.95 6.95
CA THR A 226 -3.39 18.68 7.38
C THR A 226 -4.02 19.98 7.91
N PRO A 227 -5.27 20.35 7.49
CA PRO A 227 -5.95 21.55 7.98
C PRO A 227 -5.95 21.59 9.50
N LYS A 228 -5.65 22.77 10.09
CA LYS A 228 -5.41 22.95 11.52
C LYS A 228 -6.51 22.33 12.41
N VAL A 229 -7.77 22.56 12.10
CA VAL A 229 -8.90 22.03 12.88
C VAL A 229 -8.89 20.50 12.92
N THR A 230 -8.66 19.86 11.75
CA THR A 230 -8.59 18.40 11.62
C THR A 230 -7.35 17.84 12.31
N ARG A 231 -6.20 18.49 12.11
CA ARG A 231 -4.93 18.12 12.74
C ARG A 231 -5.02 18.13 14.26
N ASP A 232 -5.48 19.24 14.83
CA ASP A 232 -5.56 19.41 16.28
C ASP A 232 -6.58 18.44 16.90
N ALA A 233 -7.67 18.14 16.20
CA ALA A 233 -8.63 17.12 16.62
C ALA A 233 -8.04 15.71 16.58
N ARG A 234 -7.23 15.38 15.55
CA ARG A 234 -6.53 14.09 15.46
C ARG A 234 -5.46 13.96 16.55
N LEU A 235 -4.63 14.99 16.75
CA LEU A 235 -3.59 14.98 17.78
C LEU A 235 -4.19 14.78 19.19
N ARG A 236 -5.33 15.40 19.52
CA ARG A 236 -6.02 15.16 20.81
C ARG A 236 -6.41 13.68 20.97
N LYS A 237 -7.04 13.06 19.95
CA LYS A 237 -7.41 11.64 19.99
C LYS A 237 -6.19 10.73 20.11
N ILE A 238 -5.10 11.09 19.45
CA ILE A 238 -3.83 10.35 19.52
C ILE A 238 -3.24 10.44 20.92
N VAL A 239 -3.24 11.61 21.55
CA VAL A 239 -2.80 11.76 22.96
C VAL A 239 -3.58 10.83 23.87
N ASP A 240 -4.90 10.78 23.74
CA ASP A 240 -5.74 9.91 24.58
C ASP A 240 -5.42 8.42 24.38
N ALA A 241 -5.10 8.01 23.14
CA ALA A 241 -4.65 6.65 22.86
C ALA A 241 -3.21 6.37 23.36
N LEU A 242 -2.30 7.35 23.20
CA LEU A 242 -0.91 7.24 23.62
C LEU A 242 -0.75 7.15 25.15
N LYS A 243 -1.68 7.66 25.94
CA LYS A 243 -1.64 7.56 27.42
C LYS A 243 -1.56 6.12 27.93
N VAL A 244 -2.00 5.15 27.14
CA VAL A 244 -1.86 3.71 27.47
C VAL A 244 -0.39 3.31 27.50
N ALA A 245 0.42 3.81 26.58
CA ALA A 245 1.85 3.48 26.47
C ALA A 245 2.76 4.55 27.11
N VAL A 246 2.30 5.80 27.16
CA VAL A 246 3.05 6.96 27.68
C VAL A 246 2.14 7.76 28.60
N PRO A 247 1.88 7.30 29.85
CA PRO A 247 0.90 7.92 30.77
C PRO A 247 1.19 9.38 31.09
N GLN A 248 2.46 9.80 31.04
CA GLN A 248 2.86 11.18 31.36
C GLN A 248 2.57 12.17 30.23
N LEU A 249 2.26 11.71 28.99
CA LEU A 249 1.99 12.60 27.87
C LEU A 249 0.61 13.24 28.03
N GLN A 250 0.58 14.57 28.14
CA GLN A 250 -0.66 15.34 28.34
C GLN A 250 -1.19 15.98 27.06
N LYS A 251 -0.28 16.42 26.16
CA LYS A 251 -0.65 17.18 24.97
C LYS A 251 0.36 16.98 23.86
N LEU A 252 -0.10 17.07 22.62
CA LEU A 252 0.75 17.16 21.41
C LEU A 252 0.35 18.42 20.65
N GLU A 253 1.33 19.17 20.17
CA GLU A 253 1.16 20.36 19.34
C GLU A 253 2.19 20.34 18.20
N LEU A 254 1.78 20.85 17.05
CA LEU A 254 2.69 21.08 15.93
C LEU A 254 3.02 22.58 15.87
N GLU A 255 4.30 22.90 15.90
CA GLU A 255 4.81 24.24 15.70
C GLU A 255 5.83 24.24 14.55
N SER A 256 6.02 25.36 13.89
CA SER A 256 7.09 25.54 12.92
C SER A 256 8.19 26.42 13.50
N ASP A 257 9.44 26.08 13.20
CA ASP A 257 10.59 26.92 13.54
C ASP A 257 10.64 28.20 12.67
N ILE A 258 11.65 29.02 12.86
CA ILE A 258 11.85 30.28 12.12
C ILE A 258 12.09 30.06 10.62
N ARG A 259 12.46 28.83 10.20
CA ARG A 259 12.68 28.43 8.80
C ARG A 259 11.41 27.80 8.20
N GLY A 260 10.35 27.63 8.98
CA GLY A 260 9.11 26.99 8.58
C GLY A 260 9.13 25.46 8.66
N VAL A 261 10.17 24.85 9.26
CA VAL A 261 10.27 23.41 9.47
C VAL A 261 9.28 23.01 10.58
N PRO A 262 8.41 22.01 10.34
CA PRO A 262 7.46 21.57 11.34
C PRO A 262 8.13 20.71 12.42
N HIS A 263 7.79 20.98 13.69
CA HIS A 263 8.20 20.24 14.88
C HIS A 263 7.02 19.79 15.69
N LEU A 264 7.05 18.58 16.20
CA LEU A 264 6.01 18.04 17.07
C LEU A 264 6.44 18.15 18.52
N LYS A 265 5.71 18.96 19.30
CA LYS A 265 5.97 19.16 20.73
C LYS A 265 4.99 18.35 21.58
N GLY A 266 5.54 17.64 22.55
CA GLY A 266 4.80 16.92 23.59
C GLY A 266 4.93 17.60 24.95
N LYS A 267 3.81 17.83 25.62
CA LYS A 267 3.79 18.27 27.02
C LYS A 267 3.69 17.03 27.90
N TYR A 268 4.66 16.87 28.78
CA TYR A 268 4.71 15.76 29.73
C TYR A 268 4.34 16.24 31.14
N GLN A 269 3.71 15.35 31.92
CA GLN A 269 3.46 15.61 33.32
C GLN A 269 4.80 15.77 34.04
N HIS A 270 4.92 16.81 34.85
CA HIS A 270 6.12 17.14 35.60
C HIS A 270 5.70 17.69 36.96
N TRP A 271 6.56 17.58 37.97
CA TRP A 271 6.32 18.14 39.30
C TRP A 271 6.17 19.68 39.29
N ARG A 272 6.74 20.36 38.27
CA ARG A 272 6.53 21.80 38.05
C ARG A 272 5.16 22.05 37.42
N PRO A 273 4.41 23.11 37.82
CA PRO A 273 3.04 23.35 37.32
C PRO A 273 2.91 23.49 35.80
N ASN A 274 3.95 24.02 35.14
CA ASN A 274 3.94 24.23 33.68
C ASN A 274 4.23 22.98 32.86
N GLY A 275 4.55 21.83 33.48
CA GLY A 275 4.96 20.62 32.81
C GLY A 275 6.35 20.75 32.14
N ALA A 276 6.74 19.69 31.42
CA ALA A 276 7.94 19.68 30.59
C ALA A 276 7.54 19.54 29.12
N TRP A 277 8.01 20.43 28.27
CA TRP A 277 7.86 20.33 26.82
C TRP A 277 9.08 19.67 26.22
N GLN A 278 8.83 18.71 25.34
CA GLN A 278 9.87 18.02 24.57
C GLN A 278 9.48 18.03 23.10
N THR A 279 10.44 18.08 22.22
CA THR A 279 10.29 17.94 20.76
C THR A 279 10.47 16.49 20.33
N GLU A 280 10.12 16.16 19.10
CA GLU A 280 10.15 14.79 18.53
C GLU A 280 11.52 14.12 18.64
N ASP A 281 12.61 14.87 18.68
CA ASP A 281 13.97 14.38 18.87
C ASP A 281 14.20 13.68 20.22
N HIS A 282 13.42 14.06 21.24
CA HIS A 282 13.44 13.46 22.57
C HIS A 282 12.42 12.33 22.78
N PHE A 283 11.54 12.08 21.80
CA PHE A 283 10.58 10.98 21.93
C PHE A 283 11.26 9.61 21.73
N SER A 284 10.84 8.62 22.48
CA SER A 284 11.31 7.26 22.26
C SER A 284 10.90 6.72 20.91
N ASP A 285 11.62 5.72 20.38
CA ASP A 285 11.30 5.07 19.13
C ASP A 285 9.89 4.49 19.13
N GLY A 286 9.51 3.82 20.23
CA GLY A 286 8.16 3.29 20.39
C GLY A 286 7.08 4.39 20.36
N THR A 287 7.35 5.54 20.98
CA THR A 287 6.41 6.69 20.95
C THR A 287 6.22 7.21 19.53
N LEU A 288 7.30 7.40 18.76
CA LEU A 288 7.23 7.88 17.38
C LEU A 288 6.52 6.88 16.47
N ARG A 289 6.81 5.58 16.60
CA ARG A 289 6.15 4.53 15.83
C ARG A 289 4.66 4.42 16.13
N LEU A 290 4.29 4.39 17.41
CA LEU A 290 2.89 4.35 17.82
C LEU A 290 2.12 5.60 17.39
N LEU A 291 2.75 6.78 17.48
CA LEU A 291 2.18 8.03 17.00
C LEU A 291 1.94 7.98 15.49
N GLY A 292 2.92 7.52 14.71
CA GLY A 292 2.79 7.36 13.26
C GLY A 292 1.69 6.36 12.90
N LEU A 293 1.62 5.23 13.58
CA LEU A 293 0.57 4.23 13.40
C LEU A 293 -0.82 4.83 13.67
N LEU A 294 -1.00 5.52 14.82
CA LEU A 294 -2.26 6.15 15.19
C LEU A 294 -2.64 7.27 14.20
N TRP A 295 -1.66 8.01 13.70
CA TRP A 295 -1.89 9.03 12.67
C TRP A 295 -2.37 8.40 11.37
N ALA A 296 -1.66 7.38 10.86
CA ALA A 296 -2.00 6.68 9.63
C ALA A 296 -3.40 6.05 9.68
N VAL A 297 -3.73 5.43 10.81
CA VAL A 297 -5.04 4.79 11.01
C VAL A 297 -6.17 5.82 11.15
N SER A 298 -5.87 7.03 11.61
CA SER A 298 -6.85 8.13 11.73
C SER A 298 -7.24 8.75 10.38
N ASP A 299 -6.48 8.52 9.32
CA ASP A 299 -6.88 8.89 7.96
C ASP A 299 -7.81 7.82 7.39
N SER A 300 -8.95 8.20 6.84
CA SER A 300 -9.95 7.27 6.30
C SER A 300 -9.87 7.10 4.78
N ARG A 301 -8.87 7.69 4.12
CA ARG A 301 -8.74 7.67 2.67
C ARG A 301 -7.95 6.45 2.21
N GLY A 302 -8.48 5.73 1.23
CA GLY A 302 -7.82 4.67 0.49
C GLY A 302 -7.24 3.51 1.31
N PRO A 303 -6.60 2.54 0.66
CA PRO A 303 -5.92 1.44 1.33
C PRO A 303 -4.74 1.90 2.17
N LEU A 304 -4.50 1.23 3.31
CA LEU A 304 -3.37 1.47 4.19
C LEU A 304 -2.42 0.26 4.15
N LEU A 305 -1.19 0.51 3.81
CA LEU A 305 -0.10 -0.45 3.89
C LEU A 305 0.76 -0.12 5.11
N LEU A 306 0.94 -1.07 5.99
CA LEU A 306 1.76 -0.94 7.20
C LEU A 306 2.90 -1.95 7.16
N GLU A 307 4.12 -1.47 7.34
CA GLU A 307 5.30 -2.32 7.45
C GLU A 307 5.80 -2.34 8.89
N GLU A 308 5.74 -3.53 9.49
CA GLU A 308 6.19 -3.83 10.85
C GLU A 308 5.77 -2.78 11.88
N PRO A 309 4.46 -2.48 12.01
CA PRO A 309 3.99 -1.41 12.90
C PRO A 309 4.23 -1.68 14.37
N GLU A 310 4.56 -2.92 14.72
CA GLU A 310 4.83 -3.39 16.08
C GLU A 310 6.24 -3.12 16.59
N LEU A 311 7.19 -2.79 15.71
CA LEU A 311 8.59 -2.62 16.09
C LEU A 311 8.74 -1.60 17.24
N SER A 312 9.58 -1.93 18.21
CA SER A 312 9.85 -1.11 19.41
C SER A 312 8.63 -0.82 20.29
N LEU A 313 7.52 -1.52 20.11
CA LEU A 313 6.35 -1.42 20.98
C LEU A 313 6.36 -2.50 22.04
N HIS A 314 5.76 -2.19 23.19
CA HIS A 314 5.56 -3.18 24.25
C HIS A 314 4.56 -4.26 23.78
N PRO A 315 4.79 -5.56 24.08
CA PRO A 315 3.93 -6.66 23.62
C PRO A 315 2.43 -6.46 23.91
N GLU A 316 2.06 -5.89 25.07
CA GLU A 316 0.65 -5.61 25.40
C GLU A 316 0.03 -4.55 24.49
N VAL A 317 0.81 -3.57 24.03
CA VAL A 317 0.35 -2.58 23.02
C VAL A 317 0.17 -3.27 21.68
N VAL A 318 1.11 -4.14 21.31
CA VAL A 318 1.07 -4.91 20.04
C VAL A 318 -0.20 -5.76 19.97
N ARG A 319 -0.57 -6.46 21.03
CA ARG A 319 -1.82 -7.26 21.11
C ARG A 319 -3.09 -6.45 20.90
N SER A 320 -3.06 -5.14 21.12
CA SER A 320 -4.21 -4.25 20.92
C SER A 320 -4.37 -3.77 19.48
N ILE A 321 -3.34 -3.90 18.63
CA ILE A 321 -3.31 -3.37 17.25
C ILE A 321 -4.40 -3.98 16.37
N PRO A 322 -4.63 -5.33 16.33
CA PRO A 322 -5.65 -5.91 15.48
C PRO A 322 -7.06 -5.43 15.80
N GLN A 323 -7.38 -5.27 17.09
CA GLN A 323 -8.67 -4.74 17.53
C GLN A 323 -8.84 -3.28 17.15
N MET A 324 -7.77 -2.47 17.18
CA MET A 324 -7.79 -1.10 16.67
C MET A 324 -8.12 -1.09 15.18
N PHE A 325 -7.49 -1.94 14.37
CA PHE A 325 -7.79 -2.07 12.95
C PHE A 325 -9.27 -2.45 12.71
N ALA A 326 -9.78 -3.45 13.43
CA ALA A 326 -11.16 -3.86 13.33
C ALA A 326 -12.16 -2.73 13.66
N ARG A 327 -11.84 -1.87 14.64
CA ARG A 327 -12.66 -0.68 14.97
C ARG A 327 -12.64 0.36 13.86
N VAL A 328 -11.48 0.60 13.24
CA VAL A 328 -11.34 1.53 12.10
C VAL A 328 -12.11 1.02 10.90
N GLN A 329 -11.98 -0.26 10.57
CA GLN A 329 -12.64 -0.87 9.43
C GLN A 329 -14.16 -0.86 9.54
N ARG A 330 -14.70 -1.05 10.75
CA ARG A 330 -16.15 -0.88 10.98
C ARG A 330 -16.66 0.53 10.71
N LYS A 331 -15.80 1.55 10.86
CA LYS A 331 -16.18 2.96 10.64
C LYS A 331 -15.98 3.44 9.21
N SER A 332 -14.96 2.96 8.53
CA SER A 332 -14.50 3.53 7.25
C SER A 332 -14.40 2.53 6.10
N ALA A 333 -14.67 1.23 6.34
CA ALA A 333 -14.45 0.14 5.38
C ALA A 333 -13.02 0.12 4.77
N ARG A 334 -12.05 0.78 5.40
CA ARG A 334 -10.69 0.93 4.90
C ARG A 334 -9.98 -0.41 4.81
N GLN A 335 -9.37 -0.71 3.68
CA GLN A 335 -8.50 -1.89 3.54
C GLN A 335 -7.17 -1.63 4.24
N ILE A 336 -6.68 -2.63 5.00
CA ILE A 336 -5.41 -2.57 5.73
C ILE A 336 -4.61 -3.83 5.42
N LEU A 337 -3.40 -3.66 4.87
CA LEU A 337 -2.43 -4.72 4.65
C LEU A 337 -1.23 -4.46 5.56
N VAL A 338 -0.85 -5.47 6.35
CA VAL A 338 0.19 -5.36 7.37
C VAL A 338 1.25 -6.43 7.16
N SER A 339 2.51 -6.05 7.06
CA SER A 339 3.59 -7.01 7.23
C SER A 339 3.99 -7.07 8.71
N SER A 340 4.16 -8.27 9.24
CA SER A 340 4.52 -8.48 10.64
C SER A 340 5.38 -9.72 10.83
N HIS A 341 6.23 -9.66 11.85
CA HIS A 341 6.97 -10.81 12.42
C HIS A 341 6.45 -11.19 13.81
N SER A 342 5.52 -10.41 14.38
CA SER A 342 5.11 -10.54 15.77
C SER A 342 4.03 -11.61 15.94
N PRO A 343 4.31 -12.67 16.69
CA PRO A 343 3.29 -13.62 17.12
C PRO A 343 2.17 -12.95 17.94
N GLU A 344 2.51 -11.88 18.67
CA GLU A 344 1.56 -11.15 19.52
C GLU A 344 0.43 -10.51 18.70
N ILE A 345 0.74 -9.94 17.51
CA ILE A 345 -0.30 -9.44 16.59
C ILE A 345 -1.22 -10.59 16.16
N LEU A 346 -0.63 -11.74 15.82
CA LEU A 346 -1.33 -12.84 15.20
C LEU A 346 -2.11 -13.70 16.21
N ASN A 347 -1.85 -13.55 17.52
CA ASN A 347 -2.59 -14.25 18.58
C ASN A 347 -3.95 -13.63 18.92
N ASP A 348 -4.36 -12.55 18.27
CA ASP A 348 -5.71 -12.02 18.40
C ASP A 348 -6.73 -13.01 17.80
N SER A 349 -7.70 -13.46 18.60
CA SER A 349 -8.71 -14.43 18.20
C SER A 349 -9.65 -13.94 17.08
N GLY A 350 -9.69 -12.62 16.85
CA GLY A 350 -10.46 -11.99 15.77
C GLY A 350 -9.75 -11.98 14.41
N ILE A 351 -8.58 -12.62 14.28
CA ILE A 351 -7.90 -12.80 12.99
C ILE A 351 -8.27 -14.15 12.42
N GLY A 352 -8.88 -14.14 11.22
CA GLY A 352 -9.17 -15.34 10.45
C GLY A 352 -7.93 -15.87 9.72
N SER A 353 -7.82 -17.19 9.55
CA SER A 353 -6.74 -17.80 8.76
C SER A 353 -6.78 -17.38 7.28
N ASP A 354 -7.94 -16.95 6.78
CA ASP A 354 -8.12 -16.40 5.44
C ASP A 354 -7.66 -14.92 5.30
N GLU A 355 -7.33 -14.26 6.41
CA GLU A 355 -6.73 -12.93 6.46
C GLU A 355 -5.19 -12.96 6.50
N VAL A 356 -4.58 -14.16 6.50
CA VAL A 356 -3.11 -14.30 6.61
C VAL A 356 -2.54 -14.89 5.33
N LEU A 357 -1.54 -14.20 4.77
CA LEU A 357 -0.69 -14.69 3.68
C LEU A 357 0.67 -15.07 4.23
N MET A 358 1.08 -16.28 3.94
CA MET A 358 2.38 -16.82 4.27
C MET A 358 3.32 -16.69 3.08
N LEU A 359 4.48 -16.09 3.30
CA LEU A 359 5.54 -15.92 2.34
C LEU A 359 6.71 -16.86 2.73
N ILE A 360 6.99 -17.84 1.90
CA ILE A 360 8.03 -18.84 2.16
C ILE A 360 9.10 -18.73 1.09
N PRO A 361 10.35 -18.41 1.47
CA PRO A 361 11.48 -18.50 0.56
C PRO A 361 11.66 -19.93 0.03
N GLU A 362 11.87 -20.06 -1.27
CA GLU A 362 12.15 -21.30 -1.98
C GLU A 362 13.42 -21.12 -2.82
N SER A 363 13.93 -22.20 -3.41
CA SER A 363 15.16 -22.19 -4.21
C SER A 363 15.13 -21.22 -5.40
N GLU A 364 13.96 -21.00 -6.00
CA GLU A 364 13.78 -20.12 -7.17
C GLU A 364 12.90 -18.89 -6.88
N GLY A 365 12.82 -18.44 -5.64
CA GLY A 365 12.06 -17.26 -5.26
C GLY A 365 11.25 -17.44 -3.99
N THR A 366 10.11 -16.77 -3.90
CA THR A 366 9.22 -16.86 -2.73
C THR A 366 7.84 -17.32 -3.18
N SER A 367 7.30 -18.33 -2.54
CA SER A 367 5.91 -18.73 -2.66
C SER A 367 5.02 -17.87 -1.75
N VAL A 368 3.81 -17.60 -2.22
CA VAL A 368 2.79 -16.85 -1.48
C VAL A 368 1.53 -17.69 -1.43
N SER A 369 1.11 -18.09 -0.24
CA SER A 369 -0.08 -18.90 -0.02
C SER A 369 -0.94 -18.33 1.10
N ARG A 370 -2.24 -18.55 1.01
CA ARG A 370 -3.15 -18.20 2.11
C ARG A 370 -3.05 -19.28 3.20
N LEU A 371 -3.07 -18.83 4.44
CA LEU A 371 -2.93 -19.75 5.56
C LEU A 371 -4.11 -20.72 5.66
N SER A 372 -5.33 -20.27 5.31
CA SER A 372 -6.52 -21.13 5.25
C SER A 372 -6.44 -22.28 4.25
N ASP A 373 -5.54 -22.20 3.26
CA ASP A 373 -5.40 -23.23 2.22
C ASP A 373 -4.54 -24.41 2.70
N ARG A 374 -3.97 -24.32 3.92
CA ARG A 374 -3.14 -25.34 4.56
C ARG A 374 -3.95 -26.15 5.56
N GLU A 375 -4.19 -27.41 5.24
CA GLU A 375 -5.01 -28.31 6.05
C GLU A 375 -4.43 -28.53 7.45
N GLU A 376 -3.11 -28.68 7.57
CA GLU A 376 -2.42 -28.83 8.85
C GLU A 376 -2.67 -27.68 9.81
N ILE A 377 -2.65 -26.45 9.30
CA ILE A 377 -2.88 -25.23 10.10
C ILE A 377 -4.36 -25.14 10.52
N ARG A 378 -5.25 -25.55 9.64
CA ARG A 378 -6.69 -25.61 9.96
C ARG A 378 -6.94 -26.54 11.14
N ILE A 379 -6.36 -27.74 11.14
CA ILE A 379 -6.48 -28.72 12.22
C ILE A 379 -5.93 -28.15 13.55
N MET A 380 -4.74 -27.52 13.51
CA MET A 380 -4.16 -26.91 14.71
C MET A 380 -5.05 -25.80 15.29
N ARG A 381 -5.63 -24.97 14.42
CA ARG A 381 -6.57 -23.91 14.85
C ARG A 381 -7.84 -24.48 15.47
N GLU A 382 -8.43 -25.51 14.85
CA GLU A 382 -9.61 -26.21 15.39
C GLU A 382 -9.31 -26.87 16.74
N SER A 383 -8.07 -27.27 16.98
CA SER A 383 -7.60 -27.78 18.28
C SER A 383 -7.33 -26.66 19.30
N GLY A 384 -7.57 -25.39 18.95
CA GLY A 384 -7.44 -24.24 19.86
C GLY A 384 -6.03 -23.65 19.97
N VAL A 385 -5.07 -24.06 19.11
CA VAL A 385 -3.72 -23.47 19.12
C VAL A 385 -3.77 -22.04 18.58
N PRO A 386 -3.21 -21.04 19.29
CA PRO A 386 -3.14 -19.66 18.82
C PRO A 386 -2.38 -19.54 17.50
N LEU A 387 -2.84 -18.66 16.63
CA LEU A 387 -2.28 -18.52 15.29
C LEU A 387 -0.81 -18.08 15.29
N GLY A 388 -0.44 -17.15 16.18
CA GLY A 388 0.94 -16.71 16.30
C GLY A 388 1.88 -17.81 16.76
N ASP A 389 1.40 -18.73 17.60
CA ASP A 389 2.21 -19.87 18.07
C ASP A 389 2.42 -20.88 16.94
N ILE A 390 1.40 -21.16 16.15
CA ILE A 390 1.53 -21.97 14.92
C ILE A 390 2.58 -21.36 14.00
N LEU A 391 2.49 -20.05 13.74
CA LEU A 391 3.33 -19.36 12.77
C LEU A 391 4.79 -19.19 13.23
N LYS A 392 5.10 -19.29 14.52
CA LYS A 392 6.48 -19.28 15.02
C LYS A 392 7.33 -20.36 14.34
N GLU A 393 6.79 -21.55 14.14
CA GLU A 393 7.51 -22.67 13.51
C GLU A 393 7.85 -22.38 12.05
N TYR A 394 6.97 -21.67 11.34
CA TYR A 394 7.15 -21.33 9.92
C TYR A 394 7.94 -20.05 9.67
N THR A 395 8.10 -19.20 10.69
CA THR A 395 8.78 -17.90 10.55
C THR A 395 10.14 -17.87 11.23
N ALA A 396 10.42 -18.82 12.12
CA ALA A 396 11.72 -18.94 12.78
C ALA A 396 12.79 -19.33 11.74
N PRO A 397 14.00 -18.74 11.79
CA PRO A 397 15.14 -19.24 11.02
C PRO A 397 15.49 -20.65 11.49
N GLU A 398 15.65 -21.60 10.55
CA GLU A 398 15.96 -23.01 10.85
C GLU A 398 17.18 -23.17 11.76
N GLU A 399 18.18 -22.33 11.57
CA GLU A 399 19.45 -22.37 12.28
C GLU A 399 19.62 -21.28 13.34
N ALA A 400 18.52 -20.70 13.86
CA ALA A 400 18.59 -19.61 14.85
C ALA A 400 19.46 -19.95 16.06
N GLY A 401 19.51 -21.24 16.48
CA GLY A 401 20.35 -21.72 17.56
C GLY A 401 21.85 -21.60 17.31
N GLN A 402 22.27 -21.60 16.05
CA GLN A 402 23.70 -21.50 15.68
C GLN A 402 24.27 -20.10 15.98
N LEU A 403 23.44 -19.06 16.07
CA LEU A 403 23.90 -17.72 16.47
C LEU A 403 24.56 -17.72 17.86
N SER A 404 24.18 -18.65 18.75
CA SER A 404 24.80 -18.80 20.08
C SER A 404 26.25 -19.29 20.03
N PHE A 405 26.69 -19.89 18.92
CA PHE A 405 28.06 -20.37 18.70
C PHE A 405 28.94 -19.33 18.02
N PHE A 406 28.42 -18.13 17.72
CA PHE A 406 29.23 -17.06 17.17
C PHE A 406 30.17 -16.53 18.26
N VAL A 407 31.40 -16.99 18.20
CA VAL A 407 32.53 -16.49 19.02
C VAL A 407 33.33 -15.58 18.11
N GLY A 408 33.39 -14.28 18.43
CA GLY A 408 34.16 -13.29 17.72
C GLY A 408 35.66 -13.49 17.84
#